data_0c8f24d8d074c4d7b6020ccdc85aa279
#
_entry.id   0c8f24d8d074c4d7b6020ccdc85aa279
#
_cell.length_a   1.000
_cell.length_b   1.000
_cell.length_c   1.000
_cell.angle_alpha   90.00
_cell.angle_beta   90.00
_cell.angle_gamma   90.00
#
_symmetry.space_group_name_H-M   'P 1'
#
loop_
_entity.id
_entity.type
_entity.pdbx_description
1 polymer ?
#
loop_
_entity_poly.entity_id
_entity_poly.type
_entity_poly.pdbx_seq_one_letter_code
_entity_poly.pdbx_strand_id
1 'polypeptide(L)'
;MKYDLTITPTPEKAEVSVTMREDHGADIYDITITSDEPVTGVKLSFHIPAGDIAGRWFPRMKMFDKGVHNSWEGATWTNFTGGAPLVSFYRSDDRNRLTAALSDCKAAWALNIGVDDRTKCLEFIAETKKVSISSESNKYTLSLFIDASTEGTSPDGSKLCDMTTMGARNERYWWESVRAASDFMASFCPSHRLPDFAFDPVFSSWYSFQRGIFADKVLEQCGMAYDLGCRTLILDDGWQTTPGVEDYSCAGDWTPNRDKFPDMKGFVDKVHAIGMRAMIWIGPGLCGDASKLSKLYGDKKIPGGWVLDPRFPEVRARMTEDVCRAAEKYGFDGLKIDFLDSFQGGDVRPENADGRDYLSLTDAVDDMARLISRRLSEISPDFLIEYRQNYTGPAIMANANMIRVGDCPQDYLTNRVGSIDLRLHTHAAVHSDMVQFNPDEPVEVSALQMVNILFCTPQVSVMFDQISEEQRQMLKFWLGFMSEKRELLQKSELMPHRCDANYSYVTARNDEEELHAMYSERLLMLDKPRKRVYIVNGVDRKPLYVGSNEKLTAHCRILDCTGREVKNETITIDCSPARVDVPMCGMAVIDLVI
;
A
#
# COMPACT_ATOMS: atom_id res chain seq x y z
N MET A 1 -4.61 -2.39 -34.84
CA MET A 1 -4.43 -1.83 -33.48
C MET A 1 -2.94 -1.55 -33.30
N LYS A 2 -2.57 -0.55 -32.53
CA LYS A 2 -1.18 -0.07 -32.40
C LYS A 2 -0.21 -1.10 -31.78
N TYR A 3 -0.72 -2.07 -30.98
CA TYR A 3 0.07 -3.07 -30.25
C TYR A 3 -0.22 -4.51 -30.68
N ASP A 4 -0.86 -4.77 -31.82
CA ASP A 4 -1.30 -6.11 -32.23
C ASP A 4 -2.02 -6.88 -31.10
N LEU A 5 -2.90 -6.18 -30.39
CA LEU A 5 -3.64 -6.71 -29.25
C LEU A 5 -4.51 -7.89 -29.69
N THR A 6 -4.25 -9.06 -29.15
CA THR A 6 -5.04 -10.28 -29.33
C THR A 6 -5.95 -10.47 -28.13
N ILE A 7 -7.24 -10.74 -28.38
CA ILE A 7 -8.27 -10.93 -27.36
C ILE A 7 -8.95 -12.26 -27.62
N THR A 8 -8.86 -13.18 -26.68
CA THR A 8 -9.50 -14.49 -26.76
C THR A 8 -10.52 -14.61 -25.63
N PRO A 9 -11.82 -14.49 -25.91
CA PRO A 9 -12.87 -14.63 -24.90
C PRO A 9 -13.17 -16.09 -24.57
N THR A 10 -13.86 -16.30 -23.46
CA THR A 10 -14.51 -17.58 -23.14
C THR A 10 -16.00 -17.31 -22.94
N PRO A 11 -16.91 -17.82 -23.78
CA PRO A 11 -16.68 -18.77 -24.90
C PRO A 11 -15.98 -18.14 -26.11
N GLU A 12 -15.20 -18.93 -26.85
CA GLU A 12 -14.40 -18.50 -28.02
C GLU A 12 -15.24 -17.89 -29.17
N LYS A 13 -16.54 -18.24 -29.25
CA LYS A 13 -17.46 -17.72 -30.27
C LYS A 13 -18.01 -16.33 -29.96
N ALA A 14 -17.67 -15.77 -28.81
CA ALA A 14 -18.15 -14.45 -28.42
C ALA A 14 -17.65 -13.37 -29.39
N GLU A 15 -18.49 -12.40 -29.67
CA GLU A 15 -18.12 -11.22 -30.45
C GLU A 15 -17.31 -10.25 -29.59
N VAL A 16 -16.22 -9.75 -30.17
CA VAL A 16 -15.34 -8.79 -29.51
C VAL A 16 -15.34 -7.46 -30.28
N SER A 17 -15.67 -6.39 -29.60
CA SER A 17 -15.49 -5.03 -30.12
C SER A 17 -14.48 -4.28 -29.28
N VAL A 18 -13.64 -3.49 -29.96
CA VAL A 18 -12.57 -2.71 -29.32
C VAL A 18 -12.62 -1.28 -29.84
N THR A 19 -12.62 -0.32 -28.92
CA THR A 19 -12.39 1.08 -29.23
C THR A 19 -11.15 1.58 -28.51
N MET A 20 -10.42 2.49 -29.15
CA MET A 20 -9.22 3.10 -28.58
C MET A 20 -9.46 4.57 -28.30
N ARG A 21 -9.03 5.04 -27.15
CA ARG A 21 -8.97 6.47 -26.79
C ARG A 21 -7.65 6.78 -26.08
N GLU A 22 -7.28 8.04 -26.03
CA GLU A 22 -6.17 8.52 -25.20
C GLU A 22 -6.74 9.11 -23.91
N ASP A 23 -6.18 8.68 -22.76
CA ASP A 23 -6.56 9.22 -21.46
C ASP A 23 -5.41 9.00 -20.47
N HIS A 24 -5.27 9.85 -19.45
CA HIS A 24 -4.16 9.80 -18.49
C HIS A 24 -2.76 9.80 -19.17
N GLY A 25 -2.68 10.28 -20.43
CA GLY A 25 -1.47 10.27 -21.25
C GLY A 25 -1.05 8.88 -21.73
N ALA A 26 -1.97 7.94 -21.83
CA ALA A 26 -1.79 6.57 -22.27
C ALA A 26 -2.83 6.16 -23.31
N ASP A 27 -2.59 5.05 -24.00
CA ASP A 27 -3.56 4.42 -24.89
C ASP A 27 -4.50 3.53 -24.08
N ILE A 28 -5.80 3.78 -24.14
CA ILE A 28 -6.82 2.98 -23.47
C ILE A 28 -7.60 2.17 -24.52
N TYR A 29 -7.66 0.87 -24.34
CA TYR A 29 -8.45 -0.04 -25.17
C TYR A 29 -9.69 -0.46 -24.39
N ASP A 30 -10.85 0.09 -24.77
CA ASP A 30 -12.14 -0.31 -24.20
C ASP A 30 -12.66 -1.52 -24.99
N ILE A 31 -12.77 -2.64 -24.30
CA ILE A 31 -13.08 -3.97 -24.85
C ILE A 31 -14.48 -4.34 -24.40
N THR A 32 -15.34 -4.72 -25.34
CA THR A 32 -16.67 -5.29 -25.07
C THR A 32 -16.74 -6.67 -25.69
N ILE A 33 -17.10 -7.66 -24.87
CA ILE A 33 -17.31 -9.05 -25.28
C ILE A 33 -18.80 -9.34 -25.12
N THR A 34 -19.44 -9.84 -26.18
CA THR A 34 -20.87 -10.21 -26.20
C THR A 34 -21.02 -11.62 -26.72
N SER A 35 -21.89 -12.42 -26.09
CA SER A 35 -22.10 -13.82 -26.44
C SER A 35 -23.55 -14.24 -26.21
N ASP A 36 -23.97 -15.33 -26.84
CA ASP A 36 -25.26 -15.99 -26.56
C ASP A 36 -25.22 -16.79 -25.25
N GLU A 37 -24.01 -17.09 -24.74
CA GLU A 37 -23.74 -17.78 -23.48
C GLU A 37 -23.01 -16.84 -22.51
N PRO A 38 -23.06 -17.09 -21.18
CA PRO A 38 -22.34 -16.27 -20.21
C PRO A 38 -20.85 -16.16 -20.51
N VAL A 39 -20.32 -14.94 -20.50
CA VAL A 39 -18.89 -14.68 -20.64
C VAL A 39 -18.22 -15.01 -19.31
N THR A 40 -17.34 -16.01 -19.28
CA THR A 40 -16.71 -16.49 -18.06
C THR A 40 -15.23 -16.09 -17.94
N GLY A 41 -14.57 -15.79 -19.06
CA GLY A 41 -13.15 -15.46 -19.05
C GLY A 41 -12.70 -14.68 -20.27
N VAL A 42 -11.47 -14.19 -20.19
CA VAL A 42 -10.78 -13.54 -21.31
C VAL A 42 -9.27 -13.71 -21.15
N LYS A 43 -8.59 -13.88 -22.28
CA LYS A 43 -7.13 -13.76 -22.38
C LYS A 43 -6.80 -12.59 -23.29
N LEU A 44 -5.92 -11.72 -22.82
CA LEU A 44 -5.37 -10.57 -23.56
C LEU A 44 -3.88 -10.80 -23.78
N SER A 45 -3.36 -10.52 -24.96
CA SER A 45 -1.91 -10.50 -25.19
C SER A 45 -1.51 -9.45 -26.20
N PHE A 46 -0.32 -8.87 -26.01
CA PHE A 46 0.35 -7.98 -26.94
C PHE A 46 1.86 -8.03 -26.73
N HIS A 47 2.61 -7.48 -27.67
CA HIS A 47 4.07 -7.47 -27.66
C HIS A 47 4.61 -6.06 -27.91
N ILE A 48 5.73 -5.72 -27.26
CA ILE A 48 6.55 -4.57 -27.57
C ILE A 48 8.03 -4.98 -27.66
N PRO A 49 8.90 -4.23 -28.36
CA PRO A 49 10.34 -4.52 -28.36
C PRO A 49 10.92 -4.53 -26.93
N ALA A 50 11.73 -5.54 -26.60
CA ALA A 50 12.30 -5.73 -25.27
C ALA A 50 13.63 -4.97 -25.04
N GLY A 51 14.02 -4.08 -25.93
CA GLY A 51 15.25 -3.29 -25.76
C GLY A 51 15.19 -2.34 -24.57
N ASP A 52 16.34 -2.17 -23.88
CA ASP A 52 16.52 -1.17 -22.82
C ASP A 52 15.54 -1.30 -21.62
N ILE A 53 15.41 -2.53 -21.09
CA ILE A 53 14.64 -2.79 -19.87
C ILE A 53 15.60 -3.13 -18.74
N ALA A 54 15.61 -2.32 -17.68
CA ALA A 54 16.46 -2.53 -16.51
C ALA A 54 15.76 -3.31 -15.39
N GLY A 55 14.42 -3.25 -15.32
CA GLY A 55 13.69 -3.94 -14.28
C GLY A 55 12.18 -3.85 -14.45
N ARG A 56 11.46 -4.46 -13.51
CA ARG A 56 10.00 -4.46 -13.44
C ARG A 56 9.51 -4.08 -12.06
N TRP A 57 8.30 -3.58 -11.98
CA TRP A 57 7.60 -3.22 -10.76
C TRP A 57 6.18 -3.81 -10.76
N PHE A 58 5.76 -4.31 -9.61
CA PHE A 58 4.40 -4.79 -9.32
C PHE A 58 3.93 -4.30 -7.94
N PRO A 59 2.63 -4.06 -7.73
CA PRO A 59 2.06 -3.70 -6.44
C PRO A 59 1.93 -4.94 -5.53
N ARG A 60 3.04 -5.46 -5.01
CA ARG A 60 3.08 -6.68 -4.21
C ARG A 60 3.94 -6.52 -2.96
N MET A 61 3.47 -7.08 -1.84
CA MET A 61 4.22 -7.13 -0.59
C MET A 61 5.53 -7.94 -0.73
N LYS A 62 6.59 -7.46 -0.09
CA LYS A 62 7.89 -8.16 0.04
C LYS A 62 8.49 -8.60 -1.30
N MET A 63 8.27 -7.83 -2.35
CA MET A 63 8.82 -8.13 -3.66
C MET A 63 10.11 -7.34 -3.88
N PHE A 64 11.24 -7.94 -3.53
CA PHE A 64 12.57 -7.39 -3.79
C PHE A 64 13.13 -7.78 -5.17
N ASP A 65 12.56 -8.82 -5.80
CA ASP A 65 12.94 -9.23 -7.14
C ASP A 65 12.32 -8.27 -8.17
N LYS A 66 13.12 -7.34 -8.61
CA LYS A 66 12.78 -6.36 -9.66
C LYS A 66 13.35 -6.76 -11.02
N GLY A 67 13.92 -7.96 -11.13
CA GLY A 67 14.49 -8.48 -12.37
C GLY A 67 13.44 -8.73 -13.45
N VAL A 68 13.89 -8.73 -14.72
CA VAL A 68 13.06 -9.10 -15.86
C VAL A 68 13.17 -10.61 -16.07
N HIS A 69 12.05 -11.29 -16.07
CA HIS A 69 11.98 -12.73 -16.26
C HIS A 69 11.54 -13.09 -17.67
N ASN A 70 11.70 -14.35 -18.04
CA ASN A 70 11.09 -14.88 -19.26
C ASN A 70 9.57 -14.96 -19.11
N SER A 71 8.82 -14.73 -20.20
CA SER A 71 7.35 -14.76 -20.19
C SER A 71 6.77 -16.12 -19.78
N TRP A 72 7.54 -17.19 -19.89
CA TRP A 72 7.13 -18.56 -19.55
C TRP A 72 7.46 -19.00 -18.12
N GLU A 73 8.13 -18.18 -17.27
CA GLU A 73 8.54 -18.57 -15.90
C GLU A 73 7.39 -18.62 -14.88
N GLY A 74 6.20 -18.27 -15.28
CA GLY A 74 5.01 -18.36 -14.45
C GLY A 74 4.31 -17.03 -14.19
N ALA A 75 3.05 -17.13 -13.84
CA ALA A 75 2.19 -15.98 -13.66
C ALA A 75 2.35 -15.33 -12.29
N THR A 76 2.29 -14.00 -12.27
CA THR A 76 1.94 -13.24 -11.07
C THR A 76 0.42 -13.21 -10.94
N TRP A 77 -0.11 -13.62 -9.79
CA TRP A 77 -1.54 -13.63 -9.54
C TRP A 77 -2.00 -12.41 -8.78
N THR A 78 -3.11 -11.84 -9.24
CA THR A 78 -3.85 -10.79 -8.51
C THR A 78 -5.31 -11.20 -8.39
N ASN A 79 -5.98 -10.72 -7.34
CA ASN A 79 -7.42 -10.92 -7.13
C ASN A 79 -7.97 -9.79 -6.25
N PHE A 80 -9.25 -9.84 -5.95
CA PHE A 80 -9.94 -8.80 -5.17
C PHE A 80 -9.26 -8.44 -3.84
N THR A 81 -8.74 -9.43 -3.10
CA THR A 81 -8.05 -9.26 -1.81
C THR A 81 -6.53 -9.39 -1.90
N GLY A 82 -5.96 -9.42 -3.11
CA GLY A 82 -4.53 -9.67 -3.30
C GLY A 82 -3.92 -8.95 -4.50
N GLY A 83 -3.37 -7.75 -4.28
CA GLY A 83 -2.70 -6.96 -5.31
C GLY A 83 -3.64 -6.22 -6.25
N ALA A 84 -3.10 -5.74 -7.37
CA ALA A 84 -3.83 -5.08 -8.44
C ALA A 84 -3.27 -5.53 -9.79
N PRO A 85 -4.10 -5.61 -10.87
CA PRO A 85 -3.65 -6.02 -12.19
C PRO A 85 -2.90 -4.89 -12.90
N LEU A 86 -1.72 -4.56 -12.39
CA LEU A 86 -0.84 -3.46 -12.80
C LEU A 86 0.59 -3.94 -12.84
N VAL A 87 1.33 -3.57 -13.88
CA VAL A 87 2.76 -3.84 -14.02
C VAL A 87 3.45 -2.66 -14.68
N SER A 88 4.69 -2.40 -14.30
CA SER A 88 5.55 -1.43 -14.97
C SER A 88 6.93 -2.02 -15.25
N PHE A 89 7.47 -1.71 -16.44
CA PHE A 89 8.85 -1.97 -16.83
C PHE A 89 9.56 -0.65 -17.05
N TYR A 90 10.77 -0.54 -16.53
CA TYR A 90 11.52 0.70 -16.54
C TYR A 90 12.94 0.52 -17.10
N ARG A 91 13.51 1.62 -17.55
CA ARG A 91 14.86 1.74 -18.03
C ARG A 91 15.83 2.05 -16.88
N SER A 92 17.13 1.93 -17.14
CA SER A 92 18.18 2.22 -16.15
C SER A 92 18.24 3.70 -15.70
N ASP A 93 17.62 4.60 -16.46
CA ASP A 93 17.49 6.03 -16.16
C ASP A 93 16.13 6.37 -15.49
N ASP A 94 15.45 5.38 -14.94
CA ASP A 94 14.11 5.49 -14.33
C ASP A 94 12.98 5.90 -15.30
N ARG A 95 13.23 5.90 -16.64
CA ARG A 95 12.17 6.18 -17.61
C ARG A 95 11.25 4.99 -17.81
N ASN A 96 9.98 5.28 -18.05
CA ASN A 96 8.98 4.26 -18.34
C ASN A 96 9.29 3.54 -19.66
N ARG A 97 9.25 2.22 -19.65
CA ARG A 97 9.32 1.40 -20.86
C ARG A 97 7.96 0.88 -21.28
N LEU A 98 7.23 0.34 -20.32
CA LEU A 98 5.85 -0.13 -20.44
C LEU A 98 5.19 -0.08 -19.09
N THR A 99 4.04 0.55 -18.98
CA THR A 99 3.11 0.36 -17.86
C THR A 99 1.78 -0.12 -18.41
N ALA A 100 1.26 -1.22 -17.89
CA ALA A 100 -0.03 -1.77 -18.30
C ALA A 100 -0.90 -2.10 -17.08
N ALA A 101 -2.20 -1.82 -17.20
CA ALA A 101 -3.17 -2.06 -16.14
C ALA A 101 -4.54 -2.45 -16.70
N LEU A 102 -5.33 -3.17 -15.91
CA LEU A 102 -6.68 -3.62 -16.24
C LEU A 102 -7.71 -2.97 -15.32
N SER A 103 -8.84 -2.56 -15.86
CA SER A 103 -9.92 -1.93 -15.09
C SER A 103 -10.67 -2.90 -14.17
N ASP A 104 -10.71 -4.20 -14.48
CA ASP A 104 -11.37 -5.21 -13.64
C ASP A 104 -10.44 -5.65 -12.50
N CYS A 105 -10.52 -4.95 -11.38
CA CYS A 105 -9.75 -5.22 -10.17
C CYS A 105 -10.40 -6.26 -9.23
N LYS A 106 -11.57 -6.81 -9.61
CA LYS A 106 -12.25 -7.87 -8.85
C LYS A 106 -11.89 -9.27 -9.36
N ALA A 107 -11.67 -9.41 -10.67
CA ALA A 107 -11.30 -10.66 -11.27
C ALA A 107 -9.95 -11.19 -10.76
N ALA A 108 -9.82 -12.51 -10.76
CA ALA A 108 -8.54 -13.16 -10.51
C ALA A 108 -7.74 -13.22 -11.81
N TRP A 109 -6.69 -12.43 -11.92
CA TRP A 109 -5.81 -12.35 -13.09
C TRP A 109 -4.53 -13.15 -12.90
N ALA A 110 -4.19 -13.96 -13.91
CA ALA A 110 -2.86 -14.51 -14.12
C ALA A 110 -2.11 -13.59 -15.10
N LEU A 111 -1.08 -12.91 -14.62
CA LEU A 111 -0.25 -12.00 -15.41
C LEU A 111 1.07 -12.69 -15.74
N ASN A 112 1.20 -13.20 -16.97
CA ASN A 112 2.45 -13.73 -17.53
C ASN A 112 3.11 -12.63 -18.33
N ILE A 113 4.14 -12.01 -17.75
CA ILE A 113 4.76 -10.84 -18.36
C ILE A 113 6.26 -10.94 -18.23
N GLY A 114 6.93 -10.95 -19.37
CA GLY A 114 8.38 -11.09 -19.45
C GLY A 114 8.89 -11.04 -20.87
N VAL A 115 10.16 -11.34 -21.05
CA VAL A 115 10.78 -11.41 -22.37
C VAL A 115 10.54 -12.79 -22.99
N ASP A 116 10.00 -12.84 -24.19
CA ASP A 116 10.04 -14.03 -25.03
C ASP A 116 11.40 -14.08 -25.73
N ASP A 117 12.20 -15.09 -25.40
CA ASP A 117 13.57 -15.26 -25.89
C ASP A 117 13.64 -15.59 -27.39
N ARG A 118 12.54 -16.03 -28.00
CA ARG A 118 12.45 -16.32 -29.44
C ARG A 118 12.20 -15.06 -30.26
N THR A 119 11.22 -14.26 -29.83
CA THR A 119 10.81 -13.03 -30.54
C THR A 119 11.62 -11.82 -30.15
N LYS A 120 12.38 -11.86 -29.02
CA LYS A 120 13.08 -10.73 -28.41
C LYS A 120 12.15 -9.57 -28.07
N CYS A 121 10.88 -9.88 -27.83
CA CYS A 121 9.86 -8.93 -27.42
C CYS A 121 9.54 -9.10 -25.94
N LEU A 122 9.11 -8.01 -25.30
CA LEU A 122 8.38 -8.06 -24.06
C LEU A 122 6.96 -8.49 -24.37
N GLU A 123 6.57 -9.64 -23.87
CA GLU A 123 5.24 -10.20 -24.04
C GLU A 123 4.41 -9.89 -22.79
N PHE A 124 3.23 -9.33 -23.01
CA PHE A 124 2.22 -9.15 -21.97
C PHE A 124 1.09 -10.14 -22.22
N ILE A 125 0.82 -10.99 -21.24
CA ILE A 125 -0.33 -11.89 -21.24
C ILE A 125 -1.07 -11.72 -19.93
N ALA A 126 -2.35 -11.36 -20.02
CA ALA A 126 -3.27 -11.34 -18.88
C ALA A 126 -4.42 -12.32 -19.17
N GLU A 127 -4.64 -13.27 -18.28
CA GLU A 127 -5.70 -14.28 -18.42
C GLU A 127 -6.54 -14.35 -17.15
N THR A 128 -7.86 -14.35 -17.30
CA THR A 128 -8.78 -14.75 -16.25
C THR A 128 -9.77 -15.76 -16.79
N LYS A 129 -10.11 -16.75 -15.95
CA LYS A 129 -11.20 -17.70 -16.19
C LYS A 129 -12.44 -17.36 -15.37
N LYS A 130 -12.40 -16.22 -14.69
CA LYS A 130 -13.46 -15.72 -13.82
C LYS A 130 -13.49 -14.20 -13.90
N VAL A 131 -14.30 -13.69 -14.79
CA VAL A 131 -14.57 -12.25 -14.88
C VAL A 131 -15.44 -11.80 -13.70
N SER A 132 -15.37 -10.50 -13.33
CA SER A 132 -16.06 -9.94 -12.17
C SER A 132 -17.58 -9.76 -12.33
N ILE A 133 -18.17 -10.36 -13.36
CA ILE A 133 -19.60 -10.30 -13.63
C ILE A 133 -20.28 -11.59 -13.16
N SER A 134 -21.54 -11.46 -12.73
CA SER A 134 -22.35 -12.64 -12.42
C SER A 134 -22.32 -13.63 -13.58
N SER A 135 -22.28 -14.92 -13.25
CA SER A 135 -22.23 -16.06 -14.20
C SER A 135 -23.37 -16.10 -15.23
N GLU A 136 -24.25 -15.10 -15.24
CA GLU A 136 -25.42 -14.99 -16.12
C GLU A 136 -25.29 -13.84 -17.12
N SER A 137 -24.21 -13.08 -17.11
CA SER A 137 -24.06 -11.95 -18.04
C SER A 137 -23.49 -12.40 -19.38
N ASN A 138 -24.26 -12.18 -20.43
CA ASN A 138 -23.86 -12.38 -21.83
C ASN A 138 -23.01 -11.22 -22.38
N LYS A 139 -22.65 -10.24 -21.53
CA LYS A 139 -21.85 -9.09 -21.90
C LYS A 139 -20.81 -8.81 -20.83
N TYR A 140 -19.56 -8.67 -21.23
CA TYR A 140 -18.45 -8.27 -20.37
C TYR A 140 -17.75 -7.04 -20.96
N THR A 141 -17.38 -6.10 -20.10
CA THR A 141 -16.62 -4.91 -20.49
C THR A 141 -15.35 -4.80 -19.66
N LEU A 142 -14.25 -4.48 -20.31
CA LEU A 142 -12.93 -4.34 -19.71
C LEU A 142 -12.19 -3.21 -20.42
N SER A 143 -11.42 -2.41 -19.70
CA SER A 143 -10.49 -1.45 -20.29
C SER A 143 -9.05 -1.83 -19.96
N LEU A 144 -8.18 -1.77 -20.96
CA LEU A 144 -6.74 -2.02 -20.86
C LEU A 144 -6.00 -0.70 -21.07
N PHE A 145 -5.24 -0.30 -20.06
CA PHE A 145 -4.34 0.84 -20.09
C PHE A 145 -2.97 0.40 -20.59
N ILE A 146 -2.40 1.11 -21.55
CA ILE A 146 -1.04 0.90 -22.08
C ILE A 146 -0.33 2.24 -22.18
N ASP A 147 0.69 2.46 -21.35
CA ASP A 147 1.66 3.55 -21.49
C ASP A 147 3.02 2.95 -21.85
N ALA A 148 3.38 3.06 -23.13
CA ALA A 148 4.62 2.50 -23.66
C ALA A 148 5.44 3.55 -24.40
N SER A 149 6.75 3.53 -24.20
CA SER A 149 7.70 4.41 -24.88
C SER A 149 7.91 4.06 -26.36
N THR A 150 7.39 2.92 -26.82
CA THR A 150 7.48 2.46 -28.21
C THR A 150 6.16 1.91 -28.70
N GLU A 151 5.97 1.88 -30.01
CA GLU A 151 4.86 1.18 -30.64
C GLU A 151 5.05 -0.36 -30.58
N GLY A 152 3.94 -1.09 -30.63
CA GLY A 152 3.96 -2.54 -30.65
C GLY A 152 4.60 -3.13 -31.91
N THR A 153 5.10 -4.36 -31.79
CA THR A 153 5.61 -5.16 -32.91
C THR A 153 4.63 -6.26 -33.28
N SER A 154 4.67 -6.68 -34.55
CA SER A 154 4.00 -7.91 -34.99
C SER A 154 4.61 -9.12 -34.29
N PRO A 155 3.82 -10.13 -33.86
CA PRO A 155 4.31 -11.35 -33.21
C PRO A 155 5.34 -12.14 -34.03
N ASP A 156 5.32 -11.96 -35.36
CA ASP A 156 6.25 -12.60 -36.29
C ASP A 156 7.59 -11.84 -36.44
N GLY A 157 7.77 -10.73 -35.73
CA GLY A 157 8.97 -9.89 -35.80
C GLY A 157 9.17 -9.16 -37.12
N SER A 158 8.17 -9.21 -38.04
CA SER A 158 8.26 -8.65 -39.40
C SER A 158 8.24 -7.12 -39.42
N LYS A 159 7.80 -6.48 -38.35
CA LYS A 159 7.95 -5.03 -38.12
C LYS A 159 8.78 -4.83 -36.86
N LEU A 160 10.08 -4.76 -37.00
CA LEU A 160 10.93 -4.14 -36.00
C LEU A 160 10.47 -2.69 -35.82
N CYS A 161 10.20 -2.30 -34.57
CA CYS A 161 9.99 -0.91 -34.23
C CYS A 161 11.15 -0.10 -34.79
N ASP A 162 10.85 0.95 -35.50
CA ASP A 162 11.87 1.92 -35.90
C ASP A 162 12.44 2.54 -34.62
N MET A 163 13.62 2.08 -34.21
CA MET A 163 14.33 2.57 -33.04
C MET A 163 14.55 4.08 -33.08
N THR A 164 14.44 4.71 -34.26
CA THR A 164 14.53 6.17 -34.43
C THR A 164 13.31 6.90 -33.88
N THR A 165 12.18 6.22 -33.69
CA THR A 165 10.97 6.79 -33.05
C THR A 165 10.94 6.59 -31.53
N MET A 166 11.91 5.89 -30.94
CA MET A 166 11.99 5.63 -29.50
C MET A 166 12.12 6.88 -28.62
N GLY A 167 12.37 8.04 -29.18
CA GLY A 167 12.47 9.31 -28.43
C GLY A 167 11.24 10.22 -28.49
N ALA A 168 10.19 9.84 -29.24
CA ALA A 168 9.11 10.77 -29.58
C ALA A 168 7.86 10.65 -28.69
N ARG A 169 7.73 9.60 -27.91
CA ARG A 169 6.60 9.39 -27.00
C ARG A 169 7.06 9.07 -25.60
N ASN A 170 6.57 9.89 -24.66
CA ASN A 170 6.64 9.71 -23.21
C ASN A 170 8.05 9.65 -22.62
N GLU A 171 8.59 10.80 -22.31
CA GLU A 171 9.75 10.94 -21.41
C GLU A 171 9.35 10.76 -19.92
N ARG A 172 8.18 10.20 -19.64
CA ARG A 172 7.72 9.97 -18.28
C ARG A 172 8.66 9.06 -17.51
N TYR A 173 8.79 9.34 -16.23
CA TYR A 173 9.36 8.37 -15.28
C TYR A 173 8.36 7.24 -15.04
N TRP A 174 8.86 6.05 -14.70
CA TRP A 174 8.02 4.87 -14.50
C TRP A 174 6.98 5.07 -13.38
N TRP A 175 7.33 5.79 -12.29
CA TRP A 175 6.39 6.07 -11.20
C TRP A 175 5.24 7.01 -11.60
N GLU A 176 5.49 7.95 -12.52
CA GLU A 176 4.42 8.79 -13.08
C GLU A 176 3.44 7.94 -13.89
N SER A 177 3.94 6.98 -14.66
CA SER A 177 3.12 6.04 -15.43
C SER A 177 2.35 5.07 -14.52
N VAL A 178 2.96 4.58 -13.43
CA VAL A 178 2.29 3.78 -12.41
C VAL A 178 1.17 4.56 -11.75
N ARG A 179 1.40 5.83 -11.40
CA ARG A 179 0.36 6.69 -10.83
C ARG A 179 -0.78 6.92 -11.80
N ALA A 180 -0.50 7.24 -13.08
CA ALA A 180 -1.51 7.41 -14.11
C ALA A 180 -2.35 6.12 -14.31
N ALA A 181 -1.71 4.95 -14.27
CA ALA A 181 -2.41 3.66 -14.34
C ALA A 181 -3.25 3.39 -13.07
N SER A 182 -2.78 3.81 -11.92
CA SER A 182 -3.54 3.73 -10.67
C SER A 182 -4.77 4.64 -10.69
N ASP A 183 -4.64 5.90 -11.14
CA ASP A 183 -5.74 6.84 -11.31
C ASP A 183 -6.78 6.29 -12.31
N PHE A 184 -6.30 5.70 -13.43
CA PHE A 184 -7.14 5.02 -14.39
C PHE A 184 -7.94 3.88 -13.74
N MET A 185 -7.31 2.96 -13.03
CA MET A 185 -8.01 1.86 -12.36
C MET A 185 -9.00 2.38 -11.30
N ALA A 186 -8.61 3.37 -10.53
CA ALA A 186 -9.46 3.97 -9.49
C ALA A 186 -10.70 4.67 -10.07
N SER A 187 -10.64 5.17 -11.32
CA SER A 187 -11.79 5.79 -11.98
C SER A 187 -13.00 4.86 -12.18
N PHE A 188 -12.79 3.54 -12.10
CA PHE A 188 -13.84 2.52 -12.17
C PHE A 188 -14.42 2.13 -10.81
N CYS A 189 -13.88 2.67 -9.73
CA CYS A 189 -14.28 2.35 -8.36
C CYS A 189 -14.74 3.60 -7.62
N PRO A 190 -15.71 3.50 -6.70
CA PRO A 190 -16.05 4.61 -5.84
C PRO A 190 -14.87 4.98 -4.94
N SER A 191 -14.72 6.26 -4.60
CA SER A 191 -13.71 6.72 -3.65
C SER A 191 -14.28 6.71 -2.23
N HIS A 192 -13.49 6.26 -1.25
CA HIS A 192 -13.80 6.45 0.17
C HIS A 192 -13.32 7.85 0.62
N ARG A 193 -14.06 8.47 1.55
CA ARG A 193 -13.63 9.74 2.13
C ARG A 193 -12.34 9.58 2.93
N LEU A 194 -11.37 10.44 2.68
CA LEU A 194 -10.05 10.44 3.32
C LEU A 194 -9.95 11.69 4.23
N PRO A 195 -10.15 11.55 5.55
CA PRO A 195 -10.01 12.66 6.48
C PRO A 195 -8.54 12.99 6.75
N ASP A 196 -8.23 14.26 7.03
CA ASP A 196 -6.84 14.69 7.27
C ASP A 196 -6.18 13.97 8.45
N PHE A 197 -6.94 13.60 9.45
CA PHE A 197 -6.41 12.89 10.61
C PHE A 197 -6.10 11.39 10.35
N ALA A 198 -6.46 10.86 9.19
CA ALA A 198 -5.94 9.55 8.74
C ALA A 198 -4.41 9.55 8.55
N PHE A 199 -3.82 10.74 8.46
CA PHE A 199 -2.37 10.93 8.36
C PHE A 199 -1.70 11.24 9.72
N ASP A 200 -2.40 11.13 10.83
CA ASP A 200 -1.83 11.37 12.16
C ASP A 200 -1.01 10.16 12.63
N PRO A 201 0.15 10.36 13.29
CA PRO A 201 0.96 9.27 13.83
C PRO A 201 0.18 8.38 14.80
N VAL A 202 0.42 7.07 14.71
CA VAL A 202 -0.33 6.02 15.41
C VAL A 202 0.53 5.34 16.46
N PHE A 203 -0.03 5.08 17.63
CA PHE A 203 0.42 4.07 18.56
C PHE A 203 -0.38 2.78 18.37
N SER A 204 0.27 1.68 18.02
CA SER A 204 -0.35 0.36 17.91
C SER A 204 0.12 -0.55 19.04
N SER A 205 -0.79 -1.28 19.67
CA SER A 205 -0.45 -2.16 20.78
C SER A 205 0.16 -3.51 20.37
N TRP A 206 0.26 -3.82 19.05
CA TRP A 206 0.59 -5.18 18.60
C TRP A 206 1.98 -5.64 19.03
N TYR A 207 3.05 -4.99 18.55
CA TYR A 207 4.41 -5.46 18.86
C TYR A 207 4.83 -5.17 20.30
N SER A 208 4.27 -4.14 20.93
CA SER A 208 4.59 -3.80 22.32
C SER A 208 3.96 -4.72 23.35
N PHE A 209 2.74 -5.23 23.10
CA PHE A 209 2.00 -6.02 24.07
C PHE A 209 1.64 -7.42 23.58
N GLN A 210 1.63 -7.66 22.26
CA GLN A 210 1.00 -8.84 21.68
C GLN A 210 -0.44 -8.99 22.24
N ARG A 211 -0.85 -10.20 22.63
CA ARG A 211 -2.16 -10.42 23.25
C ARG A 211 -2.20 -10.12 24.76
N GLY A 212 -1.10 -9.69 25.35
CA GLY A 212 -0.98 -9.34 26.78
C GLY A 212 -1.52 -7.95 27.14
N ILE A 213 -2.48 -7.42 26.40
CA ILE A 213 -3.05 -6.07 26.59
C ILE A 213 -4.06 -6.03 27.74
N PHE A 214 -3.94 -5.00 28.59
CA PHE A 214 -4.88 -4.66 29.68
C PHE A 214 -5.16 -3.15 29.65
N ALA A 215 -6.39 -2.77 29.95
CA ALA A 215 -6.88 -1.39 29.80
C ALA A 215 -6.00 -0.33 30.48
N ASP A 216 -5.61 -0.56 31.74
CA ASP A 216 -4.79 0.38 32.51
C ASP A 216 -3.39 0.53 31.91
N LYS A 217 -2.77 -0.57 31.49
CA LYS A 217 -1.44 -0.56 30.86
C LYS A 217 -1.43 0.14 29.51
N VAL A 218 -2.43 -0.11 28.67
CA VAL A 218 -2.56 0.58 27.38
C VAL A 218 -2.79 2.07 27.58
N LEU A 219 -3.62 2.49 28.55
CA LEU A 219 -3.86 3.90 28.86
C LEU A 219 -2.59 4.62 29.35
N GLU A 220 -1.78 3.96 30.16
CA GLU A 220 -0.48 4.50 30.59
C GLU A 220 0.42 4.81 29.37
N GLN A 221 0.51 3.86 28.44
CA GLN A 221 1.30 4.05 27.22
C GLN A 221 0.69 5.11 26.29
N CYS A 222 -0.65 5.24 26.23
CA CYS A 222 -1.32 6.28 25.42
C CYS A 222 -0.92 7.69 25.85
N GLY A 223 -0.81 7.96 27.16
CA GLY A 223 -0.36 9.26 27.65
C GLY A 223 1.06 9.61 27.16
N MET A 224 1.99 8.66 27.29
CA MET A 224 3.36 8.84 26.80
C MET A 224 3.43 8.97 25.28
N ALA A 225 2.66 8.16 24.54
CA ALA A 225 2.58 8.23 23.08
C ALA A 225 2.07 9.60 22.59
N TYR A 226 1.05 10.14 23.26
CA TYR A 226 0.51 11.46 22.96
C TYR A 226 1.55 12.58 23.13
N ASP A 227 2.33 12.53 24.22
CA ASP A 227 3.40 13.51 24.50
C ASP A 227 4.53 13.46 23.47
N LEU A 228 4.74 12.32 22.82
CA LEU A 228 5.73 12.13 21.75
C LEU A 228 5.19 12.47 20.35
N GLY A 229 3.88 12.65 20.19
CA GLY A 229 3.28 13.08 18.92
C GLY A 229 2.27 12.13 18.30
N CYS A 230 2.00 10.97 18.87
CA CYS A 230 0.93 10.09 18.40
C CYS A 230 -0.45 10.71 18.67
N ARG A 231 -1.41 10.49 17.77
CA ARG A 231 -2.76 11.05 17.86
C ARG A 231 -3.86 9.99 17.74
N THR A 232 -3.51 8.77 17.37
CA THR A 232 -4.43 7.65 17.23
C THR A 232 -3.86 6.42 17.94
N LEU A 233 -4.71 5.72 18.70
CA LEU A 233 -4.44 4.39 19.24
C LEU A 233 -5.05 3.34 18.31
N ILE A 234 -4.33 2.29 17.95
CA ILE A 234 -4.89 1.03 17.48
C ILE A 234 -4.78 0.00 18.60
N LEU A 235 -5.93 -0.34 19.20
CA LEU A 235 -6.06 -1.46 20.12
C LEU A 235 -6.11 -2.74 19.28
N ASP A 236 -4.97 -3.41 19.17
CA ASP A 236 -4.76 -4.58 18.30
C ASP A 236 -5.31 -5.88 18.91
N ASP A 237 -5.07 -7.03 18.26
CA ASP A 237 -5.54 -8.35 18.71
C ASP A 237 -5.23 -8.62 20.19
N GLY A 238 -6.14 -9.32 20.86
CA GLY A 238 -5.99 -9.71 22.26
C GLY A 238 -7.01 -9.11 23.22
N TRP A 239 -7.73 -8.07 22.82
CA TRP A 239 -8.75 -7.41 23.66
C TRP A 239 -9.95 -8.33 23.98
N GLN A 240 -10.24 -9.29 23.11
CA GLN A 240 -11.32 -10.27 23.19
C GLN A 240 -10.85 -11.62 23.74
N THR A 241 -9.53 -11.87 23.78
CA THR A 241 -8.99 -13.18 24.15
C THR A 241 -8.92 -13.40 25.67
N THR A 242 -9.07 -14.64 26.10
CA THR A 242 -8.82 -15.05 27.50
C THR A 242 -7.33 -14.88 27.82
N PRO A 243 -6.95 -14.36 29.01
CA PRO A 243 -5.55 -14.27 29.41
C PRO A 243 -4.82 -15.62 29.29
N GLY A 244 -3.63 -15.61 28.69
CA GLY A 244 -2.82 -16.81 28.44
C GLY A 244 -3.19 -17.60 27.17
N VAL A 245 -4.18 -17.17 26.38
CA VAL A 245 -4.46 -17.74 25.06
C VAL A 245 -3.67 -16.99 23.99
N GLU A 246 -2.80 -17.71 23.28
CA GLU A 246 -1.85 -17.15 22.30
C GLU A 246 -2.25 -17.45 20.82
N ASP A 247 -3.40 -18.07 20.60
CA ASP A 247 -3.91 -18.44 19.28
C ASP A 247 -5.27 -17.80 18.96
N TYR A 248 -5.84 -18.14 17.80
CA TYR A 248 -7.15 -17.65 17.36
C TYR A 248 -8.34 -18.54 17.77
N SER A 249 -8.14 -19.48 18.70
CA SER A 249 -9.21 -20.40 19.15
C SER A 249 -10.42 -19.67 19.73
N CYS A 250 -10.20 -18.50 20.34
CA CYS A 250 -11.25 -17.64 20.90
C CYS A 250 -11.75 -16.55 19.96
N ALA A 251 -11.21 -16.43 18.73
CA ALA A 251 -11.62 -15.40 17.78
C ALA A 251 -13.05 -15.63 17.26
N GLY A 252 -13.79 -14.55 17.01
CA GLY A 252 -15.13 -14.60 16.44
C GLY A 252 -16.23 -14.02 17.31
N ASP A 253 -16.12 -14.09 18.63
CA ASP A 253 -17.16 -13.55 19.54
C ASP A 253 -17.16 -12.02 19.62
N TRP A 254 -16.06 -11.37 19.29
CA TRP A 254 -15.85 -9.91 19.24
C TRP A 254 -16.47 -9.16 20.42
N THR A 255 -16.26 -9.70 21.62
CA THR A 255 -16.74 -9.14 22.88
C THR A 255 -15.53 -8.92 23.80
N PRO A 256 -15.38 -7.73 24.40
CA PRO A 256 -14.25 -7.48 25.30
C PRO A 256 -14.16 -8.51 26.42
N ASN A 257 -12.96 -9.02 26.64
CA ASN A 257 -12.68 -9.85 27.80
C ASN A 257 -12.75 -8.98 29.07
N ARG A 258 -13.57 -9.38 30.05
CA ARG A 258 -13.82 -8.56 31.25
C ARG A 258 -12.64 -8.46 32.20
N ASP A 259 -11.73 -9.43 32.18
CA ASP A 259 -10.52 -9.39 33.01
C ASP A 259 -9.50 -8.39 32.46
N LYS A 260 -9.53 -8.13 31.14
CA LYS A 260 -8.66 -7.19 30.44
C LYS A 260 -9.29 -5.80 30.29
N PHE A 261 -10.54 -5.75 29.86
CA PHE A 261 -11.32 -4.54 29.60
C PHE A 261 -12.69 -4.65 30.30
N PRO A 262 -12.76 -4.43 31.63
CA PRO A 262 -14.01 -4.51 32.38
C PRO A 262 -15.06 -3.49 31.92
N ASP A 263 -14.63 -2.32 31.46
CA ASP A 263 -15.43 -1.25 30.89
C ASP A 263 -14.76 -0.72 29.61
N MET A 264 -15.08 -1.32 28.46
CA MET A 264 -14.49 -0.92 27.17
C MET A 264 -14.91 0.49 26.76
N LYS A 265 -16.15 0.91 27.04
CA LYS A 265 -16.58 2.27 26.72
C LYS A 265 -15.83 3.30 27.56
N GLY A 266 -15.73 3.09 28.87
CA GLY A 266 -14.96 3.96 29.74
C GLY A 266 -13.46 3.99 29.40
N PHE A 267 -12.92 2.90 28.83
CA PHE A 267 -11.56 2.87 28.27
C PHE A 267 -11.44 3.83 27.08
N VAL A 268 -12.35 3.75 26.08
CA VAL A 268 -12.37 4.62 24.90
C VAL A 268 -12.53 6.09 25.33
N ASP A 269 -13.45 6.38 26.26
CA ASP A 269 -13.67 7.74 26.77
C ASP A 269 -12.39 8.32 27.41
N LYS A 270 -11.58 7.49 28.07
CA LYS A 270 -10.28 7.91 28.64
C LYS A 270 -9.21 8.15 27.56
N VAL A 271 -9.18 7.34 26.50
CA VAL A 271 -8.30 7.59 25.33
C VAL A 271 -8.66 8.93 24.68
N HIS A 272 -9.94 9.21 24.50
CA HIS A 272 -10.42 10.51 24.01
C HIS A 272 -10.04 11.68 24.95
N ALA A 273 -10.12 11.47 26.26
CA ALA A 273 -9.73 12.49 27.25
C ALA A 273 -8.22 12.83 27.22
N ILE A 274 -7.37 11.89 26.79
CA ILE A 274 -5.94 12.15 26.52
C ILE A 274 -5.78 13.03 25.27
N GLY A 275 -6.73 13.04 24.35
CA GLY A 275 -6.68 13.74 23.07
C GLY A 275 -6.35 12.82 21.88
N MET A 276 -6.45 11.53 22.05
CA MET A 276 -6.23 10.52 20.99
C MET A 276 -7.54 9.97 20.45
N ARG A 277 -7.56 9.59 19.17
CA ARG A 277 -8.59 8.71 18.60
C ARG A 277 -8.31 7.27 18.96
N ALA A 278 -9.35 6.46 19.00
CA ALA A 278 -9.27 5.04 19.29
C ALA A 278 -9.77 4.21 18.10
N MET A 279 -8.93 3.30 17.62
CA MET A 279 -9.29 2.27 16.66
C MET A 279 -9.16 0.89 17.29
N ILE A 280 -9.89 -0.11 16.77
CA ILE A 280 -9.86 -1.48 17.29
C ILE A 280 -9.65 -2.49 16.15
N TRP A 281 -8.86 -3.52 16.42
CA TRP A 281 -8.60 -4.62 15.48
C TRP A 281 -9.73 -5.64 15.46
N ILE A 282 -10.15 -6.07 14.27
CA ILE A 282 -11.15 -7.13 14.03
C ILE A 282 -10.78 -7.94 12.78
N GLY A 283 -10.92 -9.28 12.88
CA GLY A 283 -10.84 -10.21 11.74
C GLY A 283 -12.22 -10.79 11.40
N PRO A 284 -13.02 -10.21 10.50
CA PRO A 284 -14.45 -10.50 10.36
C PRO A 284 -14.81 -11.96 10.16
N GLY A 285 -13.99 -12.70 9.39
CA GLY A 285 -14.23 -14.11 9.06
C GLY A 285 -13.74 -15.11 10.10
N LEU A 286 -12.95 -14.66 11.08
CA LEU A 286 -12.37 -15.57 12.06
C LEU A 286 -13.44 -16.27 12.91
N CYS A 287 -13.32 -17.59 13.01
CA CYS A 287 -14.25 -18.43 13.75
C CYS A 287 -13.48 -19.54 14.46
N GLY A 288 -12.92 -19.20 15.62
CA GLY A 288 -12.15 -20.12 16.45
C GLY A 288 -13.03 -21.16 17.12
N ASP A 289 -12.51 -22.37 17.28
CA ASP A 289 -13.32 -23.52 17.72
C ASP A 289 -13.83 -23.39 19.16
N ALA A 290 -13.20 -22.58 20.01
CA ALA A 290 -13.66 -22.28 21.35
C ALA A 290 -14.69 -21.13 21.40
N SER A 291 -14.95 -20.43 20.29
CA SER A 291 -15.89 -19.34 20.23
C SER A 291 -17.35 -19.81 20.28
N LYS A 292 -18.27 -18.94 20.73
CA LYS A 292 -19.71 -19.16 20.60
C LYS A 292 -20.15 -19.13 19.14
N LEU A 293 -19.47 -18.33 18.32
CA LEU A 293 -19.73 -18.21 16.90
C LEU A 293 -19.54 -19.55 16.18
N SER A 294 -18.52 -20.34 16.57
CA SER A 294 -18.30 -21.69 16.02
C SER A 294 -19.46 -22.66 16.30
N LYS A 295 -20.12 -22.53 17.46
CA LYS A 295 -21.30 -23.34 17.78
C LYS A 295 -22.53 -22.99 16.94
N LEU A 296 -22.59 -21.78 16.41
CA LEU A 296 -23.72 -21.28 15.60
C LEU A 296 -23.50 -21.50 14.11
N TYR A 297 -22.26 -21.32 13.64
CA TYR A 297 -21.92 -21.25 12.22
C TYR A 297 -20.67 -22.06 11.84
N GLY A 298 -20.17 -22.94 12.71
CA GLY A 298 -18.97 -23.71 12.43
C GLY A 298 -19.07 -24.66 11.23
N ASP A 299 -20.29 -25.07 10.87
CA ASP A 299 -20.63 -25.80 9.66
C ASP A 299 -20.66 -24.95 8.38
N LYS A 300 -20.63 -23.61 8.50
CA LYS A 300 -20.69 -22.64 7.41
C LYS A 300 -19.33 -21.94 7.18
N LYS A 301 -18.23 -22.69 7.33
CA LYS A 301 -16.89 -22.23 6.94
C LYS A 301 -16.68 -22.41 5.44
N ILE A 302 -15.76 -21.63 4.87
CA ILE A 302 -15.28 -21.85 3.50
C ILE A 302 -14.67 -23.27 3.44
N PRO A 303 -15.03 -24.12 2.46
CA PRO A 303 -14.50 -25.46 2.36
C PRO A 303 -12.96 -25.52 2.39
N GLY A 304 -12.39 -26.27 3.34
CA GLY A 304 -10.94 -26.34 3.56
C GLY A 304 -10.32 -25.11 4.21
N GLY A 305 -11.12 -24.10 4.53
CA GLY A 305 -10.69 -22.87 5.20
C GLY A 305 -11.02 -22.85 6.69
N TRP A 306 -10.51 -21.81 7.36
CA TRP A 306 -10.70 -21.57 8.81
C TRP A 306 -11.59 -20.36 9.11
N VAL A 307 -12.07 -19.67 8.05
CA VAL A 307 -12.96 -18.52 8.13
C VAL A 307 -14.37 -18.89 7.71
N LEU A 308 -15.34 -18.15 8.21
CA LEU A 308 -16.75 -18.28 7.84
C LEU A 308 -16.97 -17.90 6.37
N ASP A 309 -17.99 -18.49 5.76
CA ASP A 309 -18.34 -18.28 4.35
C ASP A 309 -19.35 -17.14 4.21
N PRO A 310 -18.96 -15.95 3.70
CA PRO A 310 -19.85 -14.79 3.57
C PRO A 310 -20.93 -14.97 2.49
N ARG A 311 -20.90 -16.04 1.71
CA ARG A 311 -21.94 -16.37 0.73
C ARG A 311 -23.27 -16.76 1.38
N PHE A 312 -23.26 -17.15 2.65
CA PHE A 312 -24.48 -17.31 3.44
C PHE A 312 -24.95 -15.95 3.95
N PRO A 313 -26.20 -15.51 3.66
CA PRO A 313 -26.68 -14.18 4.03
C PRO A 313 -26.68 -13.92 5.54
N GLU A 314 -27.03 -14.93 6.36
CA GLU A 314 -27.03 -14.82 7.81
C GLU A 314 -25.62 -14.73 8.40
N VAL A 315 -24.65 -15.40 7.79
CA VAL A 315 -23.22 -15.31 8.18
C VAL A 315 -22.68 -13.93 7.85
N ARG A 316 -22.95 -13.44 6.63
CA ARG A 316 -22.52 -12.11 6.18
C ARG A 316 -23.14 -11.01 7.03
N ALA A 317 -24.44 -11.11 7.35
CA ALA A 317 -25.11 -10.17 8.24
C ALA A 317 -24.50 -10.18 9.64
N ARG A 318 -24.17 -11.36 10.19
CA ARG A 318 -23.52 -11.49 11.49
C ARG A 318 -22.12 -10.88 11.51
N MET A 319 -21.30 -11.13 10.50
CA MET A 319 -19.97 -10.51 10.38
C MET A 319 -20.08 -8.99 10.35
N THR A 320 -20.99 -8.45 9.54
CA THR A 320 -21.22 -7.00 9.46
C THR A 320 -21.64 -6.41 10.81
N GLU A 321 -22.57 -7.07 11.51
CA GLU A 321 -23.03 -6.66 12.85
C GLU A 321 -21.88 -6.64 13.86
N ASP A 322 -21.07 -7.70 13.89
CA ASP A 322 -19.97 -7.84 14.85
C ASP A 322 -18.88 -6.77 14.63
N VAL A 323 -18.57 -6.46 13.38
CA VAL A 323 -17.61 -5.41 13.01
C VAL A 323 -18.13 -4.02 13.40
N CYS A 324 -19.38 -3.69 13.07
CA CYS A 324 -19.94 -2.36 13.34
C CYS A 324 -20.22 -2.12 14.83
N ARG A 325 -20.44 -3.17 15.62
CA ARG A 325 -20.71 -3.08 17.06
C ARG A 325 -19.61 -2.34 17.83
N ALA A 326 -18.35 -2.45 17.41
CA ALA A 326 -17.23 -1.77 18.06
C ALA A 326 -17.42 -0.24 18.05
N ALA A 327 -17.82 0.32 16.92
CA ALA A 327 -18.13 1.74 16.79
C ALA A 327 -19.43 2.10 17.52
N GLU A 328 -20.52 1.37 17.24
CA GLU A 328 -21.87 1.69 17.74
C GLU A 328 -21.98 1.58 19.26
N LYS A 329 -21.34 0.58 19.86
CA LYS A 329 -21.48 0.29 21.28
C LYS A 329 -20.40 0.91 22.15
N TYR A 330 -19.16 0.98 21.67
CA TYR A 330 -18.03 1.39 22.50
C TYR A 330 -17.48 2.77 22.12
N GLY A 331 -17.88 3.33 20.96
CA GLY A 331 -17.50 4.67 20.52
C GLY A 331 -16.09 4.76 19.94
N PHE A 332 -15.58 3.67 19.33
CA PHE A 332 -14.33 3.73 18.56
C PHE A 332 -14.49 4.61 17.33
N ASP A 333 -13.43 5.32 16.96
CA ASP A 333 -13.34 6.22 15.79
C ASP A 333 -12.91 5.49 14.52
N GLY A 334 -12.46 4.24 14.64
CA GLY A 334 -11.98 3.48 13.51
C GLY A 334 -11.79 1.99 13.79
N LEU A 335 -11.56 1.26 12.72
CA LEU A 335 -11.30 -0.18 12.71
C LEU A 335 -10.02 -0.51 11.94
N LYS A 336 -9.22 -1.43 12.47
CA LYS A 336 -8.23 -2.19 11.70
C LYS A 336 -8.85 -3.52 11.34
N ILE A 337 -9.18 -3.71 10.05
CA ILE A 337 -9.82 -4.92 9.53
C ILE A 337 -8.75 -5.84 8.93
N ASP A 338 -8.60 -7.00 9.50
CA ASP A 338 -7.57 -7.97 9.16
C ASP A 338 -8.14 -9.26 8.55
N PHE A 339 -7.29 -10.08 7.97
CA PHE A 339 -7.60 -11.41 7.40
C PHE A 339 -8.60 -11.43 6.24
N LEU A 340 -8.76 -10.32 5.50
CA LEU A 340 -9.59 -10.34 4.29
C LEU A 340 -8.99 -11.24 3.20
N ASP A 341 -7.68 -11.41 3.20
CA ASP A 341 -6.96 -12.35 2.33
C ASP A 341 -7.15 -13.83 2.71
N SER A 342 -7.78 -14.13 3.82
CA SER A 342 -8.20 -15.49 4.21
C SER A 342 -9.50 -15.94 3.54
N PHE A 343 -10.25 -15.03 2.94
CA PHE A 343 -11.40 -15.38 2.10
C PHE A 343 -10.92 -15.93 0.76
N GLN A 344 -10.44 -17.18 0.78
CA GLN A 344 -9.93 -17.89 -0.39
C GLN A 344 -10.77 -19.15 -0.64
N GLY A 345 -11.13 -19.38 -1.88
CA GLY A 345 -11.91 -20.54 -2.29
C GLY A 345 -12.51 -20.37 -3.68
N GLY A 346 -12.95 -21.48 -4.25
CA GLY A 346 -13.67 -21.48 -5.52
C GLY A 346 -15.13 -21.03 -5.37
N ASP A 347 -15.72 -20.63 -6.48
CA ASP A 347 -17.15 -20.38 -6.53
C ASP A 347 -17.95 -21.68 -6.37
N VAL A 348 -19.19 -21.53 -5.93
CA VAL A 348 -20.14 -22.63 -5.79
C VAL A 348 -20.97 -22.73 -7.06
N ARG A 349 -21.28 -23.94 -7.51
CA ARG A 349 -22.24 -24.14 -8.58
C ARG A 349 -23.67 -23.97 -8.08
N PRO A 350 -24.62 -23.54 -8.94
CA PRO A 350 -26.02 -23.33 -8.52
C PRO A 350 -26.64 -24.54 -7.82
N GLU A 351 -26.33 -25.76 -8.28
CA GLU A 351 -26.82 -27.00 -7.70
C GLU A 351 -26.28 -27.28 -6.28
N ASN A 352 -25.22 -26.60 -5.87
CA ASN A 352 -24.56 -26.72 -4.55
C ASN A 352 -24.67 -25.43 -3.73
N ALA A 353 -25.67 -24.60 -4.02
CA ALA A 353 -25.85 -23.31 -3.32
C ALA A 353 -26.12 -23.49 -1.82
N ASP A 354 -26.87 -24.52 -1.41
CA ASP A 354 -27.11 -24.95 -0.02
C ASP A 354 -27.48 -23.79 0.93
N GLY A 355 -28.30 -22.85 0.47
CA GLY A 355 -28.71 -21.66 1.23
C GLY A 355 -27.83 -20.44 1.07
N ARG A 356 -26.81 -20.49 0.23
CA ARG A 356 -26.02 -19.33 -0.20
C ARG A 356 -26.81 -18.47 -1.17
N ASP A 357 -26.80 -17.17 -0.99
CA ASP A 357 -27.38 -16.18 -1.91
C ASP A 357 -26.36 -15.63 -2.93
N TYR A 358 -25.06 -15.77 -2.64
CA TYR A 358 -23.98 -15.55 -3.59
C TYR A 358 -23.32 -16.88 -3.98
N LEU A 359 -23.07 -17.06 -5.27
CA LEU A 359 -22.27 -18.18 -5.78
C LEU A 359 -20.77 -17.82 -5.82
N SER A 360 -20.46 -16.56 -6.07
CA SER A 360 -19.12 -15.99 -6.10
C SER A 360 -18.67 -15.58 -4.70
N LEU A 361 -17.51 -16.07 -4.28
CA LEU A 361 -16.91 -15.66 -3.01
C LEU A 361 -16.47 -14.19 -3.04
N THR A 362 -15.91 -13.75 -4.16
CA THR A 362 -15.49 -12.35 -4.36
C THR A 362 -16.66 -11.38 -4.20
N ASP A 363 -17.82 -11.70 -4.81
CA ASP A 363 -18.99 -10.82 -4.74
C ASP A 363 -19.58 -10.75 -3.32
N ALA A 364 -19.56 -11.86 -2.59
CA ALA A 364 -20.00 -11.90 -1.20
C ALA A 364 -19.07 -11.09 -0.28
N VAL A 365 -17.75 -11.16 -0.49
CA VAL A 365 -16.77 -10.37 0.28
C VAL A 365 -16.89 -8.87 -0.07
N ASP A 366 -17.06 -8.53 -1.35
CA ASP A 366 -17.25 -7.14 -1.78
C ASP A 366 -18.55 -6.55 -1.19
N ASP A 367 -19.66 -7.31 -1.21
CA ASP A 367 -20.92 -6.89 -0.59
C ASP A 367 -20.77 -6.67 0.92
N MET A 368 -20.12 -7.59 1.62
CA MET A 368 -19.81 -7.45 3.04
C MET A 368 -18.98 -6.19 3.32
N ALA A 369 -17.89 -5.96 2.57
CA ALA A 369 -17.02 -4.80 2.74
C ALA A 369 -17.79 -3.49 2.52
N ARG A 370 -18.63 -3.42 1.48
CA ARG A 370 -19.49 -2.25 1.20
C ARG A 370 -20.53 -2.01 2.28
N LEU A 371 -21.16 -3.07 2.80
CA LEU A 371 -22.13 -2.96 3.89
C LEU A 371 -21.49 -2.40 5.16
N ILE A 372 -20.30 -2.92 5.52
CA ILE A 372 -19.52 -2.43 6.66
C ILE A 372 -19.17 -0.95 6.47
N SER A 373 -18.52 -0.62 5.35
CA SER A 373 -18.08 0.75 5.04
C SER A 373 -19.24 1.75 5.06
N ARG A 374 -20.39 1.41 4.45
CA ARG A 374 -21.59 2.25 4.44
C ARG A 374 -22.13 2.48 5.85
N ARG A 375 -22.31 1.41 6.64
CA ARG A 375 -22.87 1.50 8.00
C ARG A 375 -21.95 2.31 8.94
N LEU A 376 -20.64 2.18 8.81
CA LEU A 376 -19.68 2.97 9.57
C LEU A 376 -19.68 4.44 9.15
N SER A 377 -19.85 4.72 7.84
CA SER A 377 -19.98 6.09 7.33
C SER A 377 -21.27 6.79 7.78
N GLU A 378 -22.34 6.04 8.06
CA GLU A 378 -23.59 6.56 8.66
C GLU A 378 -23.38 6.99 10.12
N ILE A 379 -22.46 6.35 10.86
CA ILE A 379 -22.06 6.75 12.22
C ILE A 379 -21.21 8.02 12.17
N SER A 380 -20.18 8.02 11.32
CA SER A 380 -19.31 9.15 11.06
C SER A 380 -18.80 9.11 9.61
N PRO A 381 -19.01 10.16 8.81
CA PRO A 381 -18.46 10.21 7.46
C PRO A 381 -16.91 10.22 7.45
N ASP A 382 -16.28 10.50 8.58
CA ASP A 382 -14.84 10.52 8.78
C ASP A 382 -14.32 9.27 9.52
N PHE A 383 -15.12 8.19 9.58
CA PHE A 383 -14.73 6.95 10.25
C PHE A 383 -13.48 6.35 9.61
N LEU A 384 -12.49 5.94 10.44
CA LEU A 384 -11.23 5.37 9.96
C LEU A 384 -11.38 3.86 9.71
N ILE A 385 -10.96 3.40 8.53
CA ILE A 385 -10.90 1.98 8.19
C ILE A 385 -9.52 1.68 7.64
N GLU A 386 -8.73 0.93 8.40
CA GLU A 386 -7.41 0.48 8.00
C GLU A 386 -7.46 -0.94 7.44
N TYR A 387 -6.92 -1.09 6.23
CA TYR A 387 -6.56 -2.38 5.63
C TYR A 387 -5.03 -2.56 5.69
N ARG A 388 -4.55 -3.78 5.44
CA ARG A 388 -3.12 -4.07 5.29
C ARG A 388 -2.78 -4.61 3.91
N GLN A 389 -1.54 -4.56 3.53
CA GLN A 389 -1.06 -5.34 2.40
C GLN A 389 -1.36 -6.84 2.65
N ASN A 390 -1.93 -7.57 1.66
CA ASN A 390 -2.01 -7.29 0.20
C ASN A 390 -3.34 -6.74 -0.35
N TYR A 391 -4.34 -6.37 0.41
CA TYR A 391 -5.62 -5.92 -0.19
C TYR A 391 -5.52 -4.47 -0.70
N THR A 392 -4.77 -4.30 -1.78
CA THR A 392 -4.34 -3.01 -2.30
C THR A 392 -5.03 -2.58 -3.60
N GLY A 393 -5.81 -3.45 -4.23
CA GLY A 393 -6.54 -3.11 -5.46
C GLY A 393 -7.59 -2.03 -5.24
N PRO A 394 -7.87 -1.16 -6.24
CA PRO A 394 -8.84 -0.07 -6.08
C PRO A 394 -10.23 -0.53 -5.67
N ALA A 395 -10.68 -1.70 -6.12
CA ALA A 395 -12.00 -2.23 -5.81
C ALA A 395 -12.19 -2.54 -4.32
N ILE A 396 -11.20 -3.16 -3.67
CA ILE A 396 -11.26 -3.41 -2.22
C ILE A 396 -10.99 -2.12 -1.44
N MET A 397 -10.05 -1.28 -1.89
CA MET A 397 -9.70 -0.01 -1.25
C MET A 397 -10.83 1.04 -1.33
N ALA A 398 -11.83 0.86 -2.20
CA ALA A 398 -13.04 1.67 -2.20
C ALA A 398 -13.80 1.63 -0.86
N ASN A 399 -13.48 0.69 0.02
CA ASN A 399 -14.12 0.49 1.32
C ASN A 399 -13.23 0.87 2.52
N ALA A 400 -12.05 1.48 2.28
CA ALA A 400 -11.12 1.88 3.33
C ALA A 400 -10.43 3.20 2.99
N ASN A 401 -9.92 3.91 4.00
CA ASN A 401 -9.20 5.18 3.84
C ASN A 401 -7.77 5.13 4.40
N MET A 402 -7.37 4.03 4.99
CA MET A 402 -6.01 3.78 5.46
C MET A 402 -5.52 2.43 4.94
N ILE A 403 -4.25 2.35 4.59
CA ILE A 403 -3.58 1.11 4.18
C ILE A 403 -2.21 1.00 4.84
N ARG A 404 -1.93 -0.11 5.50
CA ARG A 404 -0.67 -0.37 6.19
C ARG A 404 0.21 -1.32 5.40
N VAL A 405 1.54 -1.12 5.46
CA VAL A 405 2.53 -2.10 5.01
C VAL A 405 2.31 -3.43 5.73
N GLY A 406 2.49 -4.56 5.06
CA GLY A 406 2.39 -5.89 5.66
C GLY A 406 3.44 -6.10 6.74
N ASP A 407 3.20 -7.06 7.65
CA ASP A 407 4.05 -7.30 8.81
C ASP A 407 5.52 -7.52 8.44
N CYS A 408 6.37 -6.66 8.98
CA CYS A 408 7.83 -6.67 8.77
C CYS A 408 8.56 -6.13 10.02
N PRO A 409 8.39 -6.78 11.19
CA PRO A 409 8.93 -6.28 12.46
C PRO A 409 10.45 -6.11 12.38
N GLN A 410 10.95 -4.93 12.74
CA GLN A 410 12.35 -4.50 12.67
C GLN A 410 12.99 -4.48 11.27
N ASP A 411 12.28 -4.89 10.23
CA ASP A 411 12.77 -4.85 8.85
C ASP A 411 12.46 -3.50 8.20
N TYR A 412 13.29 -2.50 8.51
CA TYR A 412 13.13 -1.14 7.98
C TYR A 412 13.23 -1.10 6.43
N LEU A 413 13.93 -2.04 5.80
CA LEU A 413 14.03 -2.10 4.35
C LEU A 413 12.71 -2.52 3.71
N THR A 414 12.08 -3.59 4.20
CA THR A 414 10.75 -4.02 3.76
C THR A 414 9.71 -2.93 4.03
N ASN A 415 9.79 -2.26 5.17
CA ASN A 415 8.88 -1.17 5.53
C ASN A 415 9.01 0.03 4.56
N ARG A 416 10.25 0.41 4.18
CA ARG A 416 10.52 1.44 3.16
C ARG A 416 9.93 1.05 1.81
N VAL A 417 10.26 -0.13 1.30
CA VAL A 417 9.80 -0.59 -0.02
C VAL A 417 8.28 -0.68 -0.05
N GLY A 418 7.68 -1.29 0.97
CA GLY A 418 6.22 -1.44 1.04
C GLY A 418 5.49 -0.10 1.10
N SER A 419 5.97 0.86 1.90
CA SER A 419 5.33 2.19 2.00
C SER A 419 5.43 2.99 0.71
N ILE A 420 6.56 2.93 0.01
CA ILE A 420 6.75 3.60 -1.29
C ILE A 420 5.86 2.94 -2.35
N ASP A 421 5.86 1.62 -2.44
CA ASP A 421 5.01 0.88 -3.38
C ASP A 421 3.52 1.23 -3.16
N LEU A 422 3.04 1.25 -1.91
CA LEU A 422 1.66 1.65 -1.58
C LEU A 422 1.36 3.10 -1.97
N ARG A 423 2.29 4.03 -1.73
CA ARG A 423 2.16 5.44 -2.13
C ARG A 423 2.02 5.63 -3.63
N LEU A 424 2.60 4.75 -4.45
CA LEU A 424 2.54 4.83 -5.91
C LEU A 424 1.17 4.40 -6.48
N HIS A 425 0.48 3.46 -5.83
CA HIS A 425 -0.69 2.83 -6.45
C HIS A 425 -1.97 2.84 -5.60
N THR A 426 -1.98 3.53 -4.44
CA THR A 426 -3.20 3.67 -3.63
C THR A 426 -3.56 5.14 -3.44
N HIS A 427 -4.85 5.40 -3.15
CA HIS A 427 -5.41 6.73 -2.89
C HIS A 427 -5.80 6.91 -1.42
N ALA A 428 -5.32 6.04 -0.53
CA ALA A 428 -5.55 6.05 0.90
C ALA A 428 -4.37 6.70 1.66
N ALA A 429 -4.55 6.99 2.94
CA ALA A 429 -3.43 7.28 3.81
C ALA A 429 -2.56 6.03 3.98
N VAL A 430 -1.31 6.10 3.52
CA VAL A 430 -0.37 4.99 3.62
C VAL A 430 0.32 5.03 4.97
N HIS A 431 0.26 3.92 5.70
CA HIS A 431 0.89 3.73 7.00
C HIS A 431 2.07 2.76 6.91
N SER A 432 3.12 3.01 7.68
CA SER A 432 4.17 2.02 7.88
C SER A 432 3.63 0.78 8.60
N ASP A 433 4.31 -0.36 8.49
CA ASP A 433 4.24 -1.35 9.55
C ASP A 433 4.77 -0.76 10.85
N MET A 434 4.34 -1.30 11.99
CA MET A 434 4.62 -0.74 13.30
C MET A 434 6.12 -0.74 13.59
N VAL A 435 6.67 0.44 13.81
CA VAL A 435 8.07 0.61 14.20
C VAL A 435 8.27 0.06 15.61
N GLN A 436 9.27 -0.80 15.74
CA GLN A 436 9.76 -1.27 17.04
C GLN A 436 11.30 -1.28 17.03
N PHE A 437 11.90 -1.24 18.19
CA PHE A 437 13.34 -1.32 18.38
C PHE A 437 13.69 -1.77 19.81
N ASN A 438 14.95 -2.23 19.99
CA ASN A 438 15.41 -2.68 21.28
C ASN A 438 15.76 -1.45 22.17
N PRO A 439 15.30 -1.41 23.43
CA PRO A 439 15.67 -0.34 24.38
C PRO A 439 17.17 -0.16 24.58
N ASP A 440 17.95 -1.24 24.44
CA ASP A 440 19.39 -1.27 24.70
C ASP A 440 20.26 -0.96 23.45
N GLU A 441 19.64 -0.75 22.27
CA GLU A 441 20.42 -0.42 21.06
C GLU A 441 20.78 1.06 20.98
N PRO A 442 21.87 1.42 20.24
CA PRO A 442 22.18 2.83 19.96
C PRO A 442 21.00 3.56 19.30
N VAL A 443 20.78 4.82 19.69
CA VAL A 443 19.65 5.63 19.19
C VAL A 443 19.67 5.78 17.67
N GLU A 444 20.85 5.82 17.03
CA GLU A 444 20.99 5.89 15.57
C GLU A 444 20.44 4.62 14.89
N VAL A 445 20.58 3.45 15.54
CA VAL A 445 20.03 2.18 15.04
C VAL A 445 18.50 2.20 15.12
N SER A 446 17.94 2.64 16.25
CA SER A 446 16.50 2.86 16.40
C SER A 446 15.98 3.88 15.38
N ALA A 447 16.73 4.94 15.12
CA ALA A 447 16.36 5.99 14.16
C ALA A 447 16.31 5.50 12.71
N LEU A 448 17.03 4.41 12.34
CA LEU A 448 16.89 3.79 11.02
C LEU A 448 15.45 3.38 10.72
N GLN A 449 14.71 2.94 11.73
CA GLN A 449 13.29 2.61 11.57
C GLN A 449 12.49 3.84 11.10
N MET A 450 12.73 5.00 11.72
CA MET A 450 12.01 6.24 11.41
C MET A 450 12.40 6.83 10.05
N VAL A 451 13.70 6.90 9.74
CA VAL A 451 14.13 7.53 8.46
C VAL A 451 13.78 6.69 7.24
N ASN A 452 13.52 5.40 7.41
CA ASN A 452 13.08 4.53 6.32
C ASN A 452 11.57 4.62 6.02
N ILE A 453 10.77 5.24 6.91
CA ILE A 453 9.32 5.40 6.74
C ILE A 453 8.90 6.86 6.54
N LEU A 454 9.81 7.75 6.14
CA LEU A 454 9.55 9.20 6.01
C LEU A 454 8.36 9.55 5.11
N PHE A 455 8.07 8.73 4.11
CA PHE A 455 7.08 9.05 3.08
C PHE A 455 5.70 8.44 3.33
N CYS A 456 5.43 7.99 4.55
CA CYS A 456 4.13 7.47 4.97
C CYS A 456 3.80 7.91 6.40
N THR A 457 2.61 7.59 6.87
CA THR A 457 2.20 7.85 8.26
C THR A 457 2.88 6.84 9.19
N PRO A 458 3.61 7.27 10.21
CA PRO A 458 4.29 6.35 11.12
C PRO A 458 3.29 5.66 12.07
N GLN A 459 3.42 4.34 12.19
CA GLN A 459 2.87 3.58 13.32
C GLN A 459 4.02 3.16 14.23
N VAL A 460 3.87 3.33 15.54
CA VAL A 460 4.88 2.99 16.55
C VAL A 460 4.32 1.96 17.50
N SER A 461 5.11 0.95 17.84
CA SER A 461 4.71 -0.10 18.80
C SER A 461 5.89 -0.47 19.70
N VAL A 462 6.22 0.42 20.62
CA VAL A 462 7.23 0.22 21.68
C VAL A 462 6.59 0.43 23.05
N MET A 463 7.24 -0.08 24.10
CA MET A 463 6.90 0.27 25.48
C MET A 463 7.62 1.57 25.83
N PHE A 464 6.89 2.69 25.81
CA PHE A 464 7.48 4.03 25.96
C PHE A 464 8.14 4.26 27.33
N ASP A 465 7.74 3.54 28.36
CA ASP A 465 8.36 3.56 29.69
C ASP A 465 9.68 2.77 29.76
N GLN A 466 9.97 1.91 28.78
CA GLN A 466 11.16 1.05 28.75
C GLN A 466 12.29 1.58 27.85
N ILE A 467 11.97 2.44 26.89
CA ILE A 467 12.98 3.00 25.98
C ILE A 467 13.81 4.11 26.65
N SER A 468 15.04 4.33 26.16
CA SER A 468 15.95 5.37 26.68
C SER A 468 15.42 6.79 26.44
N GLU A 469 15.93 7.74 27.20
CA GLU A 469 15.59 9.16 26.99
C GLU A 469 16.01 9.67 25.60
N GLU A 470 17.15 9.21 25.08
CA GLU A 470 17.60 9.56 23.73
C GLU A 470 16.67 8.98 22.65
N GLN A 471 16.18 7.75 22.82
CA GLN A 471 15.17 7.16 21.93
C GLN A 471 13.82 7.90 22.01
N ARG A 472 13.41 8.38 23.19
CA ARG A 472 12.23 9.26 23.33
C ARG A 472 12.39 10.56 22.56
N GLN A 473 13.55 11.24 22.71
CA GLN A 473 13.85 12.48 21.98
C GLN A 473 13.88 12.25 20.47
N MET A 474 14.48 11.15 20.02
CA MET A 474 14.50 10.74 18.61
C MET A 474 13.07 10.55 18.07
N LEU A 475 12.21 9.80 18.76
CA LEU A 475 10.81 9.64 18.37
C LEU A 475 10.07 10.97 18.31
N LYS A 476 10.22 11.81 19.35
CA LYS A 476 9.58 13.12 19.41
C LYS A 476 9.99 14.02 18.25
N PHE A 477 11.26 13.99 17.88
CA PHE A 477 11.79 14.75 16.75
C PHE A 477 11.19 14.27 15.43
N TRP A 478 11.29 12.96 15.13
CA TRP A 478 10.84 12.44 13.84
C TRP A 478 9.32 12.45 13.69
N LEU A 479 8.55 12.10 14.73
CA LEU A 479 7.09 12.19 14.70
C LEU A 479 6.62 13.64 14.52
N GLY A 480 7.28 14.59 15.20
CA GLY A 480 7.02 16.02 15.06
C GLY A 480 7.34 16.51 13.64
N PHE A 481 8.51 16.19 13.11
CA PHE A 481 8.92 16.54 11.75
C PHE A 481 7.97 15.96 10.69
N MET A 482 7.65 14.68 10.78
CA MET A 482 6.75 14.01 9.82
C MET A 482 5.33 14.60 9.88
N SER A 483 4.85 14.99 11.07
CA SER A 483 3.55 15.66 11.21
C SER A 483 3.57 17.08 10.65
N GLU A 484 4.61 17.88 10.96
CA GLU A 484 4.77 19.25 10.44
C GLU A 484 4.91 19.27 8.92
N LYS A 485 5.67 18.33 8.36
CA LYS A 485 5.96 18.22 6.93
C LYS A 485 5.05 17.24 6.18
N ARG A 486 3.88 16.96 6.70
CA ARG A 486 2.89 16.03 6.12
C ARG A 486 2.61 16.33 4.65
N GLU A 487 2.36 17.59 4.29
CA GLU A 487 2.06 17.99 2.91
C GLU A 487 3.23 17.67 1.97
N LEU A 488 4.47 17.92 2.40
CA LEU A 488 5.67 17.56 1.64
C LEU A 488 5.86 16.04 1.56
N LEU A 489 5.81 15.35 2.70
CA LEU A 489 6.22 13.94 2.78
C LEU A 489 5.17 12.96 2.24
N GLN A 490 3.88 13.27 2.45
CA GLN A 490 2.80 12.30 2.22
C GLN A 490 1.84 12.68 1.09
N LYS A 491 1.74 13.97 0.72
CA LYS A 491 0.78 14.44 -0.26
C LYS A 491 1.41 15.09 -1.50
N SER A 492 2.71 15.38 -1.48
CA SER A 492 3.42 15.96 -2.61
C SER A 492 3.86 14.92 -3.65
N GLU A 493 4.51 15.41 -4.71
CA GLU A 493 5.16 14.56 -5.70
C GLU A 493 6.25 13.70 -5.04
N LEU A 494 6.17 12.39 -5.25
CA LEU A 494 7.13 11.39 -4.78
C LEU A 494 7.91 10.82 -5.96
N MET A 495 9.23 10.89 -5.89
CA MET A 495 10.16 10.39 -6.93
C MET A 495 11.06 9.29 -6.33
N PRO A 496 10.66 8.02 -6.41
CA PRO A 496 11.42 6.90 -5.86
C PRO A 496 12.43 6.38 -6.88
N HIS A 497 13.64 6.89 -6.82
CA HIS A 497 14.72 6.50 -7.72
C HIS A 497 15.32 5.13 -7.35
N ARG A 498 15.86 4.45 -8.37
CA ARG A 498 16.56 3.19 -8.20
C ARG A 498 15.67 2.11 -7.57
N CYS A 499 14.57 1.83 -8.25
CA CYS A 499 13.68 0.72 -7.91
C CYS A 499 14.45 -0.61 -7.82
N ASP A 500 15.43 -0.84 -8.72
CA ASP A 500 16.35 -1.97 -8.75
C ASP A 500 17.19 -2.13 -7.47
N ALA A 501 17.45 -1.02 -6.77
CA ALA A 501 18.20 -0.96 -5.51
C ALA A 501 17.28 -0.62 -4.31
N ASN A 502 16.04 -1.10 -4.33
CA ASN A 502 15.06 -0.93 -3.24
C ASN A 502 14.86 0.53 -2.83
N TYR A 503 14.73 1.43 -3.82
CA TYR A 503 14.57 2.88 -3.60
C TYR A 503 15.70 3.48 -2.75
N SER A 504 16.94 3.24 -3.20
CA SER A 504 18.12 3.72 -2.48
C SER A 504 18.25 5.26 -2.42
N TYR A 505 17.37 5.96 -3.14
CA TYR A 505 17.24 7.40 -3.14
C TYR A 505 15.79 7.79 -3.43
N VAL A 506 15.21 8.64 -2.59
CA VAL A 506 13.80 9.08 -2.72
C VAL A 506 13.73 10.58 -2.52
N THR A 507 12.99 11.26 -3.40
CA THR A 507 12.72 12.69 -3.28
C THR A 507 11.21 12.91 -3.11
N ALA A 508 10.84 13.80 -2.20
CA ALA A 508 9.51 14.41 -2.13
C ALA A 508 9.64 15.91 -2.41
N ARG A 509 8.74 16.47 -3.22
CA ARG A 509 8.81 17.87 -3.66
C ARG A 509 7.43 18.51 -3.75
N ASN A 510 7.32 19.74 -3.26
CA ASN A 510 6.20 20.65 -3.50
C ASN A 510 6.72 21.98 -4.07
N ASP A 511 5.91 23.04 -4.08
CA ASP A 511 6.32 24.32 -4.66
C ASP A 511 7.39 25.07 -3.85
N GLU A 512 7.46 24.86 -2.53
CA GLU A 512 8.33 25.62 -1.61
C GLU A 512 9.53 24.80 -1.10
N GLU A 513 9.35 23.49 -0.93
CA GLU A 513 10.28 22.63 -0.22
C GLU A 513 10.52 21.33 -0.99
N GLU A 514 11.69 20.74 -0.77
CA GLU A 514 12.01 19.38 -1.22
C GLU A 514 12.81 18.63 -0.16
N LEU A 515 12.60 17.31 -0.09
CA LEU A 515 13.35 16.42 0.77
C LEU A 515 13.99 15.29 -0.04
N HIS A 516 15.27 15.07 0.21
CA HIS A 516 16.08 14.00 -0.37
C HIS A 516 16.46 13.00 0.72
N ALA A 517 15.90 11.80 0.68
CA ALA A 517 16.30 10.70 1.57
C ALA A 517 17.35 9.83 0.87
N MET A 518 18.54 9.77 1.46
CA MET A 518 19.71 9.09 0.91
C MET A 518 19.94 7.78 1.66
N TYR A 519 19.62 6.64 1.05
CA TYR A 519 19.80 5.30 1.62
C TYR A 519 20.99 4.55 1.01
N SER A 520 21.77 5.22 0.18
CA SER A 520 23.04 4.74 -0.36
C SER A 520 23.99 5.92 -0.59
N GLU A 521 25.26 5.62 -0.70
CA GLU A 521 26.26 6.64 -1.06
C GLU A 521 26.04 7.11 -2.49
N ARG A 522 25.89 8.41 -2.67
CA ARG A 522 25.86 9.05 -3.99
C ARG A 522 26.15 10.54 -3.89
N LEU A 523 26.55 11.12 -4.98
CA LEU A 523 26.54 12.55 -5.18
C LEU A 523 25.09 13.00 -5.42
N LEU A 524 24.61 13.96 -4.62
CA LEU A 524 23.34 14.62 -4.86
C LEU A 524 23.58 15.86 -5.72
N MET A 525 23.01 15.87 -6.92
CA MET A 525 23.00 17.07 -7.79
C MET A 525 21.64 17.74 -7.67
N LEU A 526 21.60 18.95 -7.15
CA LEU A 526 20.38 19.76 -7.07
C LEU A 526 20.12 20.38 -8.45
N ASP A 527 18.95 20.06 -9.02
CA ASP A 527 18.47 20.66 -10.27
C ASP A 527 17.26 21.55 -9.96
N LYS A 528 17.42 22.87 -10.16
CA LYS A 528 16.40 23.87 -9.84
C LYS A 528 15.79 23.65 -8.46
N PRO A 529 16.62 23.67 -7.38
CA PRO A 529 16.16 23.33 -6.04
C PRO A 529 15.12 24.28 -5.52
N ARG A 530 14.29 23.80 -4.62
CA ARG A 530 13.30 24.61 -3.89
C ARG A 530 14.00 25.54 -2.90
N LYS A 531 13.28 26.51 -2.41
CA LYS A 531 13.79 27.50 -1.43
C LYS A 531 14.40 26.84 -0.20
N ARG A 532 13.80 25.73 0.25
CA ARG A 532 14.29 24.91 1.34
C ARG A 532 14.47 23.46 0.91
N VAL A 533 15.65 22.93 1.23
CA VAL A 533 16.05 21.56 0.90
C VAL A 533 16.38 20.82 2.19
N TYR A 534 15.77 19.65 2.39
CA TYR A 534 16.10 18.71 3.45
C TYR A 534 16.89 17.55 2.86
N ILE A 535 17.99 17.16 3.51
CA ILE A 535 18.76 15.96 3.11
C ILE A 535 18.87 15.07 4.33
N VAL A 536 18.22 13.89 4.28
CA VAL A 536 18.27 12.90 5.35
C VAL A 536 19.29 11.83 5.01
N ASN A 537 20.20 11.55 5.95
CA ASN A 537 21.23 10.54 5.81
C ASN A 537 20.75 9.19 6.39
N GLY A 538 20.28 8.29 5.54
CA GLY A 538 19.87 6.92 5.89
C GLY A 538 21.00 5.89 5.84
N VAL A 539 22.26 6.31 5.82
CA VAL A 539 23.45 5.44 5.80
C VAL A 539 24.42 5.77 6.93
N ASP A 540 25.27 4.83 7.28
CA ASP A 540 26.26 4.98 8.36
C ASP A 540 27.33 6.02 8.04
N ARG A 541 27.73 6.15 6.78
CA ARG A 541 28.82 7.04 6.39
C ARG A 541 28.42 8.50 6.43
N LYS A 542 29.31 9.27 6.99
CA LYS A 542 29.36 10.71 6.92
C LYS A 542 30.23 11.06 5.77
N PRO A 543 30.61 11.76 4.95
CA PRO A 543 29.92 12.94 4.48
C PRO A 543 28.95 12.63 3.32
N LEU A 544 28.00 13.49 3.09
CA LEU A 544 27.28 13.60 1.83
C LEU A 544 27.95 14.64 0.95
N TYR A 545 27.84 14.48 -0.37
CA TYR A 545 28.31 15.47 -1.33
C TYR A 545 27.13 16.03 -2.10
N VAL A 546 27.03 17.37 -2.10
CA VAL A 546 25.91 18.09 -2.72
C VAL A 546 26.47 19.07 -3.74
N GLY A 547 26.07 18.91 -4.99
CA GLY A 547 26.45 19.79 -6.11
C GLY A 547 25.26 20.44 -6.78
N SER A 548 25.51 21.41 -7.65
CA SER A 548 24.54 22.05 -8.53
C SER A 548 25.23 22.54 -9.81
N ASN A 549 24.50 22.57 -10.90
CA ASN A 549 24.99 23.21 -12.14
C ASN A 549 25.05 24.74 -12.05
N GLU A 550 24.35 25.33 -11.09
CA GLU A 550 24.36 26.75 -10.79
C GLU A 550 25.08 26.98 -9.46
N LYS A 551 25.70 28.15 -9.31
CA LYS A 551 26.33 28.53 -8.04
C LYS A 551 25.27 29.02 -7.07
N LEU A 552 25.07 28.27 -5.99
CA LEU A 552 24.10 28.56 -4.95
C LEU A 552 24.84 28.91 -3.63
N THR A 553 24.30 29.87 -2.89
CA THR A 553 24.71 30.15 -1.51
C THR A 553 23.58 29.77 -0.57
N ALA A 554 23.88 29.09 0.51
CA ALA A 554 22.86 28.61 1.42
C ALA A 554 23.30 28.63 2.88
N HIS A 555 22.33 28.82 3.78
CA HIS A 555 22.50 28.51 5.20
C HIS A 555 22.21 27.03 5.42
N CYS A 556 23.16 26.33 6.00
CA CYS A 556 23.08 24.89 6.24
C CYS A 556 23.11 24.60 7.73
N ARG A 557 22.01 24.08 8.28
CA ARG A 557 21.96 23.56 9.65
C ARG A 557 21.97 22.03 9.61
N ILE A 558 22.81 21.42 10.43
CA ILE A 558 22.92 19.97 10.52
C ILE A 558 22.38 19.52 11.88
N LEU A 559 21.40 18.62 11.84
CA LEU A 559 20.76 18.03 13.01
C LEU A 559 21.18 16.57 13.15
N ASP A 560 21.37 16.07 14.37
CA ASP A 560 21.52 14.64 14.63
C ASP A 560 20.15 13.93 14.63
N CYS A 561 20.11 12.63 14.85
CA CYS A 561 18.90 11.80 14.82
C CYS A 561 17.89 12.15 15.93
N THR A 562 18.29 12.92 16.94
CA THR A 562 17.41 13.43 18.02
C THR A 562 16.90 14.86 17.76
N GLY A 563 17.29 15.45 16.61
CA GLY A 563 16.93 16.83 16.25
C GLY A 563 17.81 17.92 16.87
N ARG A 564 18.88 17.55 17.59
CA ARG A 564 19.82 18.52 18.15
C ARG A 564 20.73 19.07 17.04
N GLU A 565 20.85 20.40 16.98
CA GLU A 565 21.76 21.07 16.05
C GLU A 565 23.21 20.76 16.42
N VAL A 566 23.96 20.18 15.48
CA VAL A 566 25.38 19.83 15.64
C VAL A 566 26.30 20.73 14.84
N LYS A 567 25.77 21.41 13.82
CA LYS A 567 26.52 22.39 13.02
C LYS A 567 25.59 23.39 12.36
N ASN A 568 26.06 24.63 12.19
CA ASN A 568 25.38 25.69 11.48
C ASN A 568 26.42 26.54 10.73
N GLU A 569 26.32 26.60 9.41
CA GLU A 569 27.30 27.28 8.56
C GLU A 569 26.69 27.80 7.27
N THR A 570 27.34 28.72 6.61
CA THR A 570 27.03 29.10 5.23
C THR A 570 27.89 28.28 4.27
N ILE A 571 27.26 27.65 3.30
CA ILE A 571 27.93 26.83 2.30
C ILE A 571 27.70 27.39 0.89
N THR A 572 28.64 27.10 -0.01
CA THR A 572 28.47 27.30 -1.44
C THR A 572 28.30 25.93 -2.10
N ILE A 573 27.28 25.79 -2.93
CA ILE A 573 27.00 24.58 -3.70
C ILE A 573 27.11 24.94 -5.18
N ASP A 574 27.99 24.29 -5.92
CA ASP A 574 28.20 24.49 -7.35
C ASP A 574 28.61 23.18 -8.04
N CYS A 575 29.20 23.24 -9.21
CA CYS A 575 29.71 22.07 -9.92
C CYS A 575 30.91 21.38 -9.20
N SER A 576 31.52 22.04 -8.21
CA SER A 576 32.45 21.42 -7.26
C SER A 576 31.69 21.05 -6.00
N PRO A 577 31.28 19.78 -5.82
CA PRO A 577 30.32 19.42 -4.79
C PRO A 577 30.75 19.79 -3.38
N ALA A 578 29.88 20.45 -2.65
CA ALA A 578 30.08 20.77 -1.23
C ALA A 578 29.98 19.48 -0.39
N ARG A 579 30.93 19.34 0.56
CA ARG A 579 30.87 18.28 1.56
C ARG A 579 29.95 18.71 2.71
N VAL A 580 28.98 17.87 3.05
CA VAL A 580 28.02 18.09 4.14
C VAL A 580 28.08 16.88 5.09
N ASP A 581 28.58 17.10 6.30
CA ASP A 581 28.82 16.04 7.30
C ASP A 581 27.53 15.78 8.13
N VAL A 582 26.56 15.11 7.56
CA VAL A 582 25.30 14.74 8.23
C VAL A 582 25.52 13.46 9.03
N PRO A 583 25.26 13.42 10.34
CA PRO A 583 25.31 12.20 11.14
C PRO A 583 24.38 11.10 10.62
N MET A 584 24.65 9.86 11.00
CA MET A 584 23.74 8.73 10.72
C MET A 584 22.33 9.05 11.22
N CYS A 585 21.33 8.85 10.38
CA CYS A 585 19.92 9.19 10.64
C CYS A 585 19.70 10.66 11.07
N GLY A 586 20.65 11.55 10.76
CA GLY A 586 20.51 12.98 10.90
C GLY A 586 19.99 13.65 9.63
N MET A 587 19.85 14.97 9.68
CA MET A 587 19.32 15.77 8.59
C MET A 587 20.10 17.08 8.41
N ALA A 588 20.40 17.44 7.15
CA ALA A 588 20.76 18.80 6.80
C ALA A 588 19.52 19.57 6.36
N VAL A 589 19.36 20.78 6.89
CA VAL A 589 18.35 21.76 6.46
C VAL A 589 19.08 22.89 5.76
N ILE A 590 18.83 23.05 4.47
CA ILE A 590 19.52 23.98 3.57
C ILE A 590 18.50 25.03 3.11
N ASP A 591 18.68 26.26 3.59
CA ASP A 591 17.91 27.43 3.18
C ASP A 591 18.70 28.22 2.13
N LEU A 592 18.20 28.24 0.88
CA LEU A 592 18.85 28.96 -0.21
C LEU A 592 18.72 30.47 -0.01
N VAL A 593 19.84 31.17 -0.17
CA VAL A 593 19.86 32.64 -0.21
C VAL A 593 19.54 33.04 -1.64
N ILE A 594 18.29 33.47 -1.87
CA ILE A 594 17.77 33.90 -3.17
C ILE A 594 18.15 35.38 -3.37
#